data_98373fcc6f7ea76f9bb4365d0c7437e7
#
_entry.id   98373fcc6f7ea76f9bb4365d0c7437e7
#
_cell.length_a   1.000
_cell.length_b   1.000
_cell.length_c   1.000
_cell.angle_alpha   90.00
_cell.angle_beta   90.00
_cell.angle_gamma   90.00
#
_symmetry.space_group_name_H-M   'P 1'
#
loop_
_entity.id
_entity.type
_entity.pdbx_description
1 polymer ?
#
loop_
_entity_poly.entity_id
_entity_poly.type
_entity_poly.pdbx_seq_one_letter_code
_entity_poly.pdbx_strand_id
1 'polypeptide(L)'
;MTSNLAGNTNTAQDSDRPMIQMLSPEGKRVRSGEYDSYAADLTGEDMMEFYRDMVLIRRVDAEGNALQRQGQLGLWAPLKGQEAAQIGLGRALREQDFVFPTYREHGLAWCRGVEPETLLGMFRGQHHGGWDPQENRFHTYTIVIGSQVLHATGYAMGVKFDGDVATGDLDRDTISVACMGDGATSQGDVSEGLNFAAVFHAPVLFFIQNNQFAISEPNSAQMAAPLFKRGTGFGVPGVRVDGNDVLAMYSVAKASADSIRAGLGPMLIEAFTYRMGAHTTADDPTKYRSDALTESWLEKDPIDRVRRFLHHEDYADQKFFDEIDEEADALAARIRAACMAMEPPAPSEMFDSVFVEKHPLIEAEQREYLEYLDSFAEEGAL
;
A
#
# COMPACT_ATOMS: atom_id res chain seq x y z
N MET A 1 -12.96 36.90 1.47
CA MET A 1 -12.40 36.63 2.82
C MET A 1 -11.42 35.47 2.64
N THR A 2 -10.19 35.79 2.27
CA THR A 2 -9.10 34.85 2.14
C THR A 2 -8.32 34.88 3.46
N SER A 3 -8.67 34.00 4.39
CA SER A 3 -7.96 33.87 5.65
C SER A 3 -6.85 32.82 5.53
N ASN A 4 -5.64 33.27 5.77
CA ASN A 4 -4.41 32.53 6.07
C ASN A 4 -4.63 31.12 6.62
N LEU A 5 -4.48 30.10 5.77
CA LEU A 5 -4.32 28.69 6.15
C LEU A 5 -2.84 28.24 6.06
N ALA A 6 -1.93 29.18 6.18
CA ALA A 6 -0.51 28.87 6.30
C ALA A 6 -0.14 28.72 7.78
N GLY A 7 0.21 27.51 8.19
CA GLY A 7 1.00 27.24 9.37
C GLY A 7 0.24 26.92 10.64
N ASN A 8 -0.29 25.73 10.74
CA ASN A 8 -0.37 25.07 12.04
C ASN A 8 0.00 23.59 11.86
N THR A 9 1.29 23.31 11.84
CA THR A 9 1.79 21.97 12.14
C THR A 9 1.45 21.71 13.59
N ASN A 10 0.39 20.93 13.81
CA ASN A 10 -0.12 20.58 15.13
C ASN A 10 0.83 19.60 15.84
N THR A 11 2.07 20.04 16.11
CA THR A 11 3.09 19.30 16.86
C THR A 11 2.86 19.32 18.37
N ALA A 12 1.90 20.13 18.86
CA ALA A 12 1.71 20.39 20.29
C ALA A 12 0.68 19.47 21.00
N GLN A 13 -0.06 18.60 20.29
CA GLN A 13 -1.07 17.71 20.90
C GLN A 13 -0.71 16.21 20.90
N ASP A 14 0.52 15.87 20.57
CA ASP A 14 0.97 14.47 20.40
C ASP A 14 1.66 13.88 21.63
N SER A 15 1.48 14.48 22.82
CA SER A 15 2.28 14.19 24.01
C SER A 15 2.00 12.86 24.72
N ASP A 16 0.91 12.15 24.39
CA ASP A 16 0.51 10.96 25.17
C ASP A 16 1.16 9.64 24.70
N ARG A 17 1.59 9.55 23.46
CA ARG A 17 2.42 8.44 22.95
C ARG A 17 3.34 8.96 21.84
N PRO A 18 4.67 8.93 22.03
CA PRO A 18 5.61 9.31 20.99
C PRO A 18 5.48 8.37 19.78
N MET A 19 5.68 8.91 18.58
CA MET A 19 5.78 8.13 17.35
C MET A 19 6.96 7.16 17.46
N ILE A 20 6.72 5.87 17.16
CA ILE A 20 7.76 4.85 17.18
C ILE A 20 8.75 5.08 16.04
N GLN A 21 10.03 5.13 16.37
CA GLN A 21 11.13 5.28 15.43
C GLN A 21 12.31 4.40 15.88
N MET A 22 12.99 3.73 14.94
CA MET A 22 14.14 2.86 15.19
C MET A 22 15.36 3.24 14.34
N LEU A 23 15.16 4.02 13.29
CA LEU A 23 16.21 4.71 12.53
C LEU A 23 15.90 6.21 12.48
N SER A 24 16.89 7.06 12.77
CA SER A 24 16.75 8.48 12.56
C SER A 24 16.84 8.82 11.05
N PRO A 25 16.41 10.01 10.60
CA PRO A 25 16.60 10.46 9.21
C PRO A 25 18.06 10.42 8.75
N GLU A 26 19.02 10.55 9.68
CA GLU A 26 20.45 10.46 9.41
C GLU A 26 20.97 9.01 9.33
N GLY A 27 20.09 8.01 9.40
CA GLY A 27 20.44 6.59 9.34
C GLY A 27 21.10 6.05 10.61
N LYS A 28 20.78 6.61 11.77
CA LYS A 28 21.30 6.10 13.07
C LYS A 28 20.24 5.31 13.81
N ARG A 29 20.67 4.22 14.45
CA ARG A 29 19.79 3.42 15.32
C ARG A 29 19.26 4.25 16.47
N VAL A 30 17.94 4.14 16.69
CA VAL A 30 17.21 4.72 17.82
C VAL A 30 16.58 3.57 18.60
N ARG A 31 16.71 3.58 19.91
CA ARG A 31 16.08 2.56 20.76
C ARG A 31 14.58 2.84 20.89
N SER A 32 13.79 1.80 20.73
CA SER A 32 12.33 1.85 20.75
C SER A 32 11.68 0.97 21.82
N GLY A 33 12.46 0.59 22.85
CA GLY A 33 11.96 -0.20 23.98
C GLY A 33 11.50 -1.59 23.56
N GLU A 34 10.21 -1.89 23.71
CA GLU A 34 9.65 -3.22 23.43
C GLU A 34 9.81 -3.67 21.97
N TYR A 35 9.84 -2.72 21.03
CA TYR A 35 9.96 -3.05 19.61
C TYR A 35 11.38 -3.46 19.18
N ASP A 36 12.40 -3.15 19.97
CA ASP A 36 13.79 -3.54 19.69
C ASP A 36 13.95 -5.07 19.56
N SER A 37 13.18 -5.83 20.36
CA SER A 37 13.21 -7.29 20.32
C SER A 37 12.71 -7.90 19.01
N TYR A 38 11.81 -7.22 18.30
CA TYR A 38 11.26 -7.68 17.02
C TYR A 38 12.21 -7.47 15.83
N ALA A 39 13.25 -6.66 16.02
CA ALA A 39 14.31 -6.44 15.05
C ALA A 39 15.62 -7.13 15.46
N ALA A 40 15.64 -7.87 16.57
CA ALA A 40 16.90 -8.42 17.12
C ALA A 40 17.56 -9.47 16.23
N ASP A 41 16.75 -10.20 15.45
CA ASP A 41 17.20 -11.25 14.54
C ASP A 41 17.53 -10.73 13.14
N LEU A 42 17.25 -9.45 12.85
CA LEU A 42 17.56 -8.86 11.54
C LEU A 42 19.07 -8.66 11.38
N THR A 43 19.56 -9.11 10.25
CA THR A 43 20.97 -9.02 9.84
C THR A 43 21.24 -7.81 8.96
N GLY A 44 22.49 -7.56 8.61
CA GLY A 44 22.84 -6.58 7.59
C GLY A 44 22.26 -6.93 6.22
N GLU A 45 22.18 -8.24 5.89
CA GLU A 45 21.59 -8.72 4.65
C GLU A 45 20.08 -8.40 4.58
N ASP A 46 19.33 -8.57 5.66
CA ASP A 46 17.91 -8.18 5.70
C ASP A 46 17.73 -6.67 5.46
N MET A 47 18.62 -5.85 6.02
CA MET A 47 18.59 -4.41 5.80
C MET A 47 18.94 -4.02 4.35
N MET A 48 19.84 -4.77 3.71
CA MET A 48 20.17 -4.64 2.29
C MET A 48 18.97 -5.02 1.41
N GLU A 49 18.24 -6.08 1.76
CA GLU A 49 17.00 -6.49 1.06
C GLU A 49 15.89 -5.42 1.20
N PHE A 50 15.71 -4.83 2.40
CA PHE A 50 14.77 -3.71 2.55
C PHE A 50 15.15 -2.53 1.65
N TYR A 51 16.43 -2.18 1.58
CA TYR A 51 16.92 -1.13 0.69
C TYR A 51 16.61 -1.45 -0.77
N ARG A 52 16.98 -2.67 -1.22
CA ARG A 52 16.76 -3.16 -2.58
C ARG A 52 15.27 -3.07 -2.96
N ASP A 53 14.38 -3.63 -2.14
CA ASP A 53 12.94 -3.59 -2.41
C ASP A 53 12.41 -2.17 -2.56
N MET A 54 12.83 -1.26 -1.67
CA MET A 54 12.38 0.14 -1.73
C MET A 54 12.89 0.85 -3.00
N VAL A 55 14.12 0.59 -3.44
CA VAL A 55 14.69 1.15 -4.67
C VAL A 55 13.94 0.61 -5.89
N LEU A 56 13.74 -0.71 -5.95
CA LEU A 56 13.06 -1.36 -7.08
C LEU A 56 11.63 -0.86 -7.23
N ILE A 57 10.87 -0.83 -6.11
CA ILE A 57 9.47 -0.37 -6.20
C ILE A 57 9.35 1.13 -6.48
N ARG A 58 10.29 1.97 -6.03
CA ARG A 58 10.37 3.38 -6.42
C ARG A 58 10.65 3.51 -7.91
N ARG A 59 11.47 2.65 -8.47
CA ARG A 59 11.77 2.65 -9.90
C ARG A 59 10.57 2.22 -10.74
N VAL A 60 9.82 1.22 -10.26
CA VAL A 60 8.51 0.83 -10.85
C VAL A 60 7.54 2.02 -10.82
N ASP A 61 7.45 2.71 -9.68
CA ASP A 61 6.58 3.90 -9.52
C ASP A 61 6.95 5.03 -10.49
N ALA A 62 8.25 5.31 -10.63
CA ALA A 62 8.76 6.30 -11.58
C ALA A 62 8.44 5.91 -13.03
N GLU A 63 8.58 4.62 -13.37
CA GLU A 63 8.28 4.10 -14.71
C GLU A 63 6.78 4.16 -15.01
N GLY A 64 5.91 3.76 -14.06
CA GLY A 64 4.46 3.91 -14.19
C GLY A 64 4.02 5.34 -14.45
N ASN A 65 4.64 6.31 -13.77
CA ASN A 65 4.41 7.73 -13.99
C ASN A 65 4.86 8.16 -15.39
N ALA A 66 6.03 7.72 -15.84
CA ALA A 66 6.55 8.01 -17.17
C ALA A 66 5.68 7.43 -18.30
N LEU A 67 5.24 6.19 -18.15
CA LEU A 67 4.33 5.52 -19.09
C LEU A 67 2.98 6.23 -19.18
N GLN A 68 2.42 6.68 -18.05
CA GLN A 68 1.19 7.47 -18.09
C GLN A 68 1.37 8.79 -18.83
N ARG A 69 2.47 9.52 -18.57
CA ARG A 69 2.78 10.77 -19.27
C ARG A 69 2.94 10.60 -20.80
N GLN A 70 3.27 9.39 -21.23
CA GLN A 70 3.37 9.00 -22.63
C GLN A 70 2.06 8.44 -23.21
N GLY A 71 0.96 8.46 -22.42
CA GLY A 71 -0.35 7.96 -22.85
C GLY A 71 -0.48 6.45 -22.91
N GLN A 72 0.46 5.70 -22.30
CA GLN A 72 0.42 4.23 -22.28
C GLN A 72 -0.46 3.69 -21.15
N LEU A 73 -0.63 4.45 -20.09
CA LEU A 73 -1.56 4.16 -18.99
C LEU A 73 -2.64 5.23 -18.92
N GLY A 74 -3.87 4.86 -18.58
CA GLY A 74 -4.95 5.79 -18.35
C GLY A 74 -4.73 6.64 -17.09
N LEU A 75 -4.17 6.01 -16.06
CA LEU A 75 -3.85 6.62 -14.76
C LEU A 75 -2.64 5.92 -14.15
N TRP A 76 -1.97 6.59 -13.20
CA TRP A 76 -1.05 5.98 -12.24
C TRP A 76 -1.23 6.65 -10.89
N ALA A 77 -1.11 5.88 -9.82
CA ALA A 77 -1.19 6.37 -8.43
C ALA A 77 0.20 6.29 -7.78
N PRO A 78 1.00 7.38 -7.78
CA PRO A 78 2.37 7.34 -7.27
C PRO A 78 2.44 6.98 -5.79
N LEU A 79 3.39 6.09 -5.44
CA LEU A 79 3.64 5.71 -4.04
C LEU A 79 4.81 6.48 -3.41
N LYS A 80 5.59 7.23 -4.18
CA LYS A 80 6.83 7.89 -3.73
C LYS A 80 6.70 8.55 -2.36
N GLY A 81 7.60 8.17 -1.45
CA GLY A 81 7.64 8.60 -0.04
C GLY A 81 7.01 7.62 0.94
N GLN A 82 6.32 6.57 0.45
CA GLN A 82 5.60 5.59 1.28
C GLN A 82 6.21 4.18 1.20
N GLU A 83 7.39 4.04 0.60
CA GLU A 83 8.05 2.75 0.34
C GLU A 83 8.31 1.99 1.64
N ALA A 84 8.88 2.66 2.64
CA ALA A 84 9.22 2.03 3.91
C ALA A 84 7.99 1.53 4.67
N ALA A 85 6.88 2.27 4.60
CA ALA A 85 5.62 1.86 5.22
C ALA A 85 5.11 0.54 4.64
N GLN A 86 5.20 0.38 3.32
CA GLN A 86 4.70 -0.81 2.61
C GLN A 86 5.68 -1.98 2.69
N ILE A 87 6.97 -1.75 2.44
CA ILE A 87 7.98 -2.81 2.48
C ILE A 87 8.15 -3.34 3.91
N GLY A 88 8.22 -2.46 4.93
CA GLY A 88 8.31 -2.88 6.32
C GLY A 88 7.13 -3.73 6.77
N LEU A 89 5.91 -3.34 6.42
CA LEU A 89 4.73 -4.17 6.67
C LEU A 89 4.79 -5.49 5.88
N GLY A 90 5.03 -5.42 4.57
CA GLY A 90 4.98 -6.59 3.69
C GLY A 90 5.97 -7.69 4.10
N ARG A 91 7.18 -7.30 4.52
CA ARG A 91 8.22 -8.23 4.97
C ARG A 91 7.97 -8.79 6.39
N ALA A 92 7.06 -8.19 7.16
CA ALA A 92 6.64 -8.71 8.47
C ALA A 92 5.49 -9.73 8.38
N LEU A 93 4.83 -9.83 7.25
CA LEU A 93 3.72 -10.77 7.02
C LEU A 93 4.24 -12.17 6.71
N ARG A 94 3.43 -13.19 7.03
CA ARG A 94 3.65 -14.58 6.64
C ARG A 94 2.95 -14.92 5.33
N GLU A 95 3.31 -16.03 4.73
CA GLU A 95 2.75 -16.46 3.43
C GLU A 95 1.24 -16.58 3.44
N GLN A 96 0.67 -17.15 4.53
CA GLN A 96 -0.78 -17.35 4.67
C GLN A 96 -1.58 -16.08 4.94
N ASP A 97 -0.94 -14.98 5.39
CA ASP A 97 -1.64 -13.72 5.69
C ASP A 97 -2.22 -13.10 4.42
N PHE A 98 -3.44 -12.56 4.52
CA PHE A 98 -4.15 -12.03 3.35
C PHE A 98 -4.27 -10.51 3.39
N VAL A 99 -3.86 -9.83 2.31
CA VAL A 99 -3.85 -8.36 2.21
C VAL A 99 -5.03 -7.86 1.39
N PHE A 100 -5.76 -6.89 1.92
CA PHE A 100 -6.83 -6.15 1.23
C PHE A 100 -6.35 -4.73 0.94
N PRO A 101 -5.81 -4.47 -0.26
CA PRO A 101 -5.20 -3.20 -0.62
C PRO A 101 -6.22 -2.15 -1.07
N THR A 102 -5.76 -0.91 -1.15
CA THR A 102 -6.34 0.13 -1.99
C THR A 102 -5.76 0.03 -3.41
N TYR A 103 -5.53 1.15 -4.08
CA TYR A 103 -4.93 1.23 -5.42
C TYR A 103 -3.47 1.73 -5.39
N ARG A 104 -2.85 1.85 -4.20
CA ARG A 104 -1.49 2.42 -4.03
C ARG A 104 -0.50 1.49 -3.35
N GLU A 105 -0.89 0.31 -2.96
CA GLU A 105 -0.05 -0.64 -2.22
C GLU A 105 0.88 -1.44 -3.15
N HIS A 106 1.58 -0.75 -4.06
CA HIS A 106 2.49 -1.38 -5.03
C HIS A 106 3.66 -2.09 -4.34
N GLY A 107 4.16 -1.55 -3.21
CA GLY A 107 5.20 -2.19 -2.41
C GLY A 107 4.70 -3.44 -1.68
N LEU A 108 3.46 -3.45 -1.19
CA LEU A 108 2.86 -4.66 -0.62
C LEU A 108 2.60 -5.72 -1.70
N ALA A 109 2.11 -5.31 -2.88
CA ALA A 109 1.96 -6.19 -4.04
C ALA A 109 3.29 -6.87 -4.40
N TRP A 110 4.38 -6.09 -4.44
CA TRP A 110 5.74 -6.58 -4.63
C TRP A 110 6.12 -7.65 -3.59
N CYS A 111 5.94 -7.38 -2.29
CA CYS A 111 6.21 -8.34 -1.22
C CYS A 111 5.35 -9.60 -1.30
N ARG A 112 4.19 -9.54 -1.96
CA ARG A 112 3.27 -10.66 -2.18
C ARG A 112 3.47 -11.38 -3.51
N GLY A 113 4.56 -11.07 -4.25
CA GLY A 113 4.90 -11.71 -5.52
C GLY A 113 4.00 -11.33 -6.69
N VAL A 114 3.29 -10.21 -6.61
CA VAL A 114 2.56 -9.68 -7.76
C VAL A 114 3.55 -8.99 -8.70
N GLU A 115 3.64 -9.49 -9.92
CA GLU A 115 4.54 -8.93 -10.92
C GLU A 115 4.15 -7.49 -11.30
N PRO A 116 5.10 -6.55 -11.36
CA PRO A 116 4.82 -5.15 -11.70
C PRO A 116 4.12 -4.96 -13.04
N GLU A 117 4.38 -5.82 -14.03
CA GLU A 117 3.72 -5.81 -15.32
C GLU A 117 2.20 -5.97 -15.18
N THR A 118 1.78 -6.81 -14.26
CA THR A 118 0.36 -7.05 -13.96
C THR A 118 -0.31 -5.80 -13.39
N LEU A 119 0.40 -5.08 -12.51
CA LEU A 119 -0.09 -3.79 -12.00
C LEU A 119 -0.26 -2.78 -13.13
N LEU A 120 0.71 -2.68 -14.05
CA LEU A 120 0.61 -1.79 -15.21
C LEU A 120 -0.58 -2.16 -16.10
N GLY A 121 -0.85 -3.46 -16.31
CA GLY A 121 -1.97 -3.96 -17.10
C GLY A 121 -3.32 -3.46 -16.58
N MET A 122 -3.51 -3.41 -15.26
CA MET A 122 -4.73 -2.85 -14.65
C MET A 122 -4.87 -1.35 -14.99
N PHE A 123 -3.81 -0.56 -14.83
CA PHE A 123 -3.83 0.88 -15.12
C PHE A 123 -3.85 1.19 -16.63
N ARG A 124 -3.53 0.21 -17.47
CA ARG A 124 -3.69 0.27 -18.93
C ARG A 124 -5.11 -0.09 -19.38
N GLY A 125 -5.92 -0.67 -18.49
CA GLY A 125 -7.28 -1.12 -18.81
C GLY A 125 -7.36 -2.49 -19.46
N GLN A 126 -6.34 -3.34 -19.26
CA GLN A 126 -6.27 -4.70 -19.79
C GLN A 126 -7.18 -5.67 -18.99
N HIS A 127 -7.23 -5.46 -17.67
CA HIS A 127 -7.94 -6.34 -16.74
C HIS A 127 -8.17 -5.63 -15.40
N HIS A 128 -8.98 -6.23 -14.53
CA HIS A 128 -9.31 -5.67 -13.20
C HIS A 128 -8.31 -6.05 -12.09
N GLY A 129 -7.33 -6.89 -12.35
CA GLY A 129 -6.34 -7.33 -11.38
C GLY A 129 -5.18 -8.02 -12.10
N GLY A 130 -5.46 -9.14 -12.78
CA GLY A 130 -4.46 -9.88 -13.57
C GLY A 130 -3.56 -10.80 -12.74
N TRP A 131 -3.76 -10.88 -11.43
CA TRP A 131 -3.14 -11.88 -10.54
C TRP A 131 -4.24 -12.70 -9.85
N ASP A 132 -3.88 -13.89 -9.39
CA ASP A 132 -4.78 -14.69 -8.55
C ASP A 132 -4.68 -14.22 -7.09
N PRO A 133 -5.78 -13.68 -6.51
CA PRO A 133 -5.77 -13.23 -5.12
C PRO A 133 -5.49 -14.34 -4.11
N GLN A 134 -5.81 -15.59 -4.42
CA GLN A 134 -5.57 -16.71 -3.52
C GLN A 134 -4.11 -17.15 -3.54
N GLU A 135 -3.48 -17.19 -4.71
CA GLU A 135 -2.06 -17.54 -4.86
C GLU A 135 -1.18 -16.47 -4.23
N ASN A 136 -1.43 -15.19 -4.55
CA ASN A 136 -0.64 -14.09 -4.04
C ASN A 136 -1.03 -13.66 -2.61
N ARG A 137 -2.15 -14.18 -2.05
CA ARG A 137 -2.69 -13.70 -0.78
C ARG A 137 -2.83 -12.17 -0.75
N PHE A 138 -3.21 -11.62 -1.89
CA PHE A 138 -3.32 -10.19 -2.13
C PHE A 138 -4.55 -9.92 -2.98
N HIS A 139 -5.57 -9.30 -2.38
CA HIS A 139 -6.84 -9.00 -3.06
C HIS A 139 -6.61 -8.05 -4.25
N THR A 140 -7.52 -8.04 -5.19
CA THR A 140 -7.51 -7.04 -6.27
C THR A 140 -7.59 -5.64 -5.72
N TYR A 141 -6.99 -4.67 -6.40
CA TYR A 141 -7.04 -3.27 -5.99
C TYR A 141 -8.47 -2.77 -5.82
N THR A 142 -8.70 -2.06 -4.72
CA THR A 142 -10.00 -1.48 -4.40
C THR A 142 -10.00 0.02 -4.67
N ILE A 143 -10.82 0.45 -5.63
CA ILE A 143 -10.96 1.87 -6.00
C ILE A 143 -12.05 2.54 -5.17
N VAL A 144 -13.07 1.80 -4.73
CA VAL A 144 -14.14 2.30 -3.85
C VAL A 144 -13.58 2.48 -2.43
N ILE A 145 -13.35 3.74 -2.06
CA ILE A 145 -12.64 4.11 -0.84
C ILE A 145 -13.32 3.55 0.41
N GLY A 146 -12.58 2.76 1.21
CA GLY A 146 -13.02 2.22 2.50
C GLY A 146 -13.63 0.82 2.44
N SER A 147 -14.17 0.37 1.29
CA SER A 147 -14.88 -0.92 1.18
C SER A 147 -14.00 -2.13 1.49
N GLN A 148 -12.71 -2.09 1.18
CA GLN A 148 -11.75 -3.16 1.49
C GLN A 148 -11.64 -3.45 2.99
N VAL A 149 -11.98 -2.49 3.84
CA VAL A 149 -11.91 -2.64 5.30
C VAL A 149 -12.95 -3.64 5.80
N LEU A 150 -14.18 -3.57 5.27
CA LEU A 150 -15.22 -4.56 5.57
C LEU A 150 -14.88 -5.93 4.98
N HIS A 151 -14.31 -5.99 3.78
CA HIS A 151 -13.86 -7.25 3.19
C HIS A 151 -12.77 -7.92 4.04
N ALA A 152 -11.76 -7.16 4.46
CA ALA A 152 -10.70 -7.66 5.35
C ALA A 152 -11.26 -8.16 6.70
N THR A 153 -12.19 -7.39 7.29
CA THR A 153 -12.83 -7.76 8.55
C THR A 153 -13.66 -9.04 8.40
N GLY A 154 -14.44 -9.15 7.32
CA GLY A 154 -15.23 -10.34 7.02
C GLY A 154 -14.37 -11.59 6.79
N TYR A 155 -13.27 -11.44 6.03
CA TYR A 155 -12.30 -12.51 5.82
C TYR A 155 -11.67 -12.96 7.16
N ALA A 156 -11.25 -12.00 8.00
CA ALA A 156 -10.71 -12.30 9.33
C ALA A 156 -11.72 -13.04 10.23
N MET A 157 -13.00 -12.68 10.14
CA MET A 157 -14.05 -13.43 10.84
C MET A 157 -14.13 -14.88 10.35
N GLY A 158 -14.01 -15.11 9.03
CA GLY A 158 -13.92 -16.45 8.44
C GLY A 158 -12.73 -17.23 8.99
N VAL A 159 -11.52 -16.66 8.97
CA VAL A 159 -10.30 -17.25 9.55
C VAL A 159 -10.54 -17.70 11.00
N LYS A 160 -11.19 -16.84 11.79
CA LYS A 160 -11.51 -17.19 13.18
C LYS A 160 -12.51 -18.33 13.29
N PHE A 161 -13.55 -18.35 12.46
CA PHE A 161 -14.56 -19.42 12.48
C PHE A 161 -14.00 -20.75 12.01
N ASP A 162 -13.01 -20.74 11.13
CA ASP A 162 -12.26 -21.93 10.70
C ASP A 162 -11.27 -22.44 11.76
N GLY A 163 -11.02 -21.63 12.80
CA GLY A 163 -10.12 -21.96 13.89
C GLY A 163 -8.65 -21.79 13.57
N ASP A 164 -8.32 -20.88 12.63
CA ASP A 164 -6.95 -20.62 12.17
C ASP A 164 -6.35 -19.36 12.83
N VAL A 165 -6.63 -19.19 14.13
CA VAL A 165 -6.06 -18.16 15.00
C VAL A 165 -5.87 -18.72 16.41
N ALA A 166 -4.79 -18.35 17.09
CA ALA A 166 -4.43 -18.81 18.44
C ALA A 166 -4.28 -20.34 18.55
N THR A 167 -3.87 -20.99 17.47
CA THR A 167 -3.64 -22.44 17.45
C THR A 167 -2.28 -22.81 18.04
N GLY A 168 -1.34 -21.88 18.02
CA GLY A 168 0.08 -22.10 18.33
C GLY A 168 0.87 -22.73 17.18
N ASP A 169 0.22 -22.99 16.06
CA ASP A 169 0.84 -23.44 14.82
C ASP A 169 1.14 -22.24 13.93
N LEU A 170 2.42 -22.00 13.66
CA LEU A 170 2.90 -20.83 12.93
C LEU A 170 2.41 -20.81 11.47
N ASP A 171 2.11 -21.95 10.88
CA ASP A 171 1.69 -22.09 9.48
C ASP A 171 0.15 -22.00 9.34
N ARG A 172 -0.58 -22.11 10.46
CA ARG A 172 -2.03 -21.97 10.48
C ARG A 172 -2.50 -20.60 10.93
N ASP A 173 -1.86 -20.05 11.97
CA ASP A 173 -2.29 -18.77 12.55
C ASP A 173 -2.18 -17.65 11.51
N THR A 174 -3.34 -17.22 11.00
CA THR A 174 -3.51 -16.32 9.87
C THR A 174 -4.13 -15.00 10.29
N ILE A 175 -3.68 -13.90 9.72
CA ILE A 175 -4.29 -12.58 9.85
C ILE A 175 -4.73 -12.03 8.49
N SER A 176 -5.70 -11.12 8.50
CA SER A 176 -5.92 -10.24 7.36
C SER A 176 -5.35 -8.85 7.62
N VAL A 177 -5.02 -8.14 6.54
CA VAL A 177 -4.55 -6.75 6.58
C VAL A 177 -5.50 -5.87 5.79
N ALA A 178 -6.09 -4.87 6.45
CA ALA A 178 -6.93 -3.85 5.83
C ALA A 178 -6.10 -2.59 5.56
N CYS A 179 -5.70 -2.36 4.31
CA CYS A 179 -4.94 -1.17 3.94
C CYS A 179 -5.87 0.02 3.67
N MET A 180 -5.49 1.21 4.12
CA MET A 180 -6.24 2.43 3.86
C MET A 180 -5.37 3.68 3.95
N GLY A 181 -5.73 4.73 3.22
CA GLY A 181 -5.16 6.07 3.40
C GLY A 181 -5.86 6.82 4.54
N ASP A 182 -5.28 7.96 4.95
CA ASP A 182 -5.85 8.86 5.95
C ASP A 182 -7.27 9.30 5.60
N GLY A 183 -7.54 9.66 4.34
CA GLY A 183 -8.87 10.05 3.88
C GLY A 183 -9.93 8.95 3.99
N ALA A 184 -9.56 7.71 3.76
CA ALA A 184 -10.47 6.57 3.86
C ALA A 184 -11.02 6.39 5.28
N THR A 185 -10.26 6.80 6.30
CA THR A 185 -10.69 6.69 7.71
C THR A 185 -11.94 7.51 8.04
N SER A 186 -12.39 8.39 7.16
CA SER A 186 -13.62 9.17 7.30
C SER A 186 -14.87 8.46 6.73
N GLN A 187 -14.69 7.30 6.08
CA GLN A 187 -15.81 6.49 5.59
C GLN A 187 -16.47 5.71 6.71
N GLY A 188 -17.80 5.53 6.61
CA GLY A 188 -18.59 4.74 7.55
C GLY A 188 -18.12 3.30 7.66
N ASP A 189 -17.80 2.68 6.54
CA ASP A 189 -17.29 1.30 6.42
C ASP A 189 -16.08 1.04 7.33
N VAL A 190 -15.19 2.03 7.49
CA VAL A 190 -14.03 1.90 8.38
C VAL A 190 -14.47 1.81 9.84
N SER A 191 -15.44 2.65 10.25
CA SER A 191 -15.98 2.63 11.62
C SER A 191 -16.71 1.31 11.90
N GLU A 192 -17.47 0.81 10.94
CA GLU A 192 -18.15 -0.48 11.04
C GLU A 192 -17.17 -1.64 11.09
N GLY A 193 -16.14 -1.63 10.22
CA GLY A 193 -15.07 -2.63 10.22
C GLY A 193 -14.35 -2.72 11.56
N LEU A 194 -13.96 -1.57 12.14
CA LEU A 194 -13.34 -1.50 13.47
C LEU A 194 -14.26 -2.09 14.55
N ASN A 195 -15.56 -1.73 14.53
CA ASN A 195 -16.54 -2.21 15.50
C ASN A 195 -16.74 -3.74 15.40
N PHE A 196 -16.98 -4.26 14.19
CA PHE A 196 -17.12 -5.70 13.97
C PHE A 196 -15.87 -6.47 14.35
N ALA A 197 -14.70 -5.97 13.95
CA ALA A 197 -13.43 -6.61 14.30
C ALA A 197 -13.24 -6.71 15.81
N ALA A 198 -13.55 -5.65 16.55
CA ALA A 198 -13.45 -5.66 18.02
C ALA A 198 -14.46 -6.61 18.68
N VAL A 199 -15.73 -6.53 18.27
CA VAL A 199 -16.82 -7.37 18.86
C VAL A 199 -16.55 -8.86 18.62
N PHE A 200 -16.09 -9.22 17.41
CA PHE A 200 -15.81 -10.62 17.06
C PHE A 200 -14.38 -11.05 17.39
N HIS A 201 -13.52 -10.16 17.91
CA HIS A 201 -12.08 -10.43 18.09
C HIS A 201 -11.48 -11.01 16.81
N ALA A 202 -11.81 -10.41 15.66
CA ALA A 202 -11.35 -10.87 14.35
C ALA A 202 -9.84 -10.62 14.19
N PRO A 203 -9.07 -11.56 13.62
CA PRO A 203 -7.63 -11.41 13.44
C PRO A 203 -7.30 -10.47 12.27
N VAL A 204 -7.57 -9.16 12.43
CA VAL A 204 -7.33 -8.14 11.40
C VAL A 204 -6.37 -7.07 11.89
N LEU A 205 -5.40 -6.72 11.04
CA LEU A 205 -4.51 -5.59 11.19
C LEU A 205 -5.01 -4.44 10.31
N PHE A 206 -5.45 -3.35 10.92
CA PHE A 206 -5.80 -2.12 10.22
C PHE A 206 -4.54 -1.31 9.99
N PHE A 207 -4.17 -1.12 8.72
CA PHE A 207 -2.98 -0.39 8.31
C PHE A 207 -3.37 0.93 7.64
N ILE A 208 -3.12 2.04 8.33
CA ILE A 208 -3.38 3.40 7.84
C ILE A 208 -2.07 4.00 7.34
N GLN A 209 -1.97 4.24 6.04
CA GLN A 209 -0.91 5.07 5.47
C GLN A 209 -1.34 6.54 5.58
N ASN A 210 -0.97 7.17 6.68
CA ASN A 210 -1.24 8.60 6.88
C ASN A 210 -0.21 9.42 6.09
N ASN A 211 -0.49 9.64 4.82
CA ASN A 211 0.36 10.42 3.92
C ASN A 211 -0.02 11.92 3.90
N GLN A 212 -0.87 12.33 4.83
CA GLN A 212 -1.25 13.68 5.22
C GLN A 212 -2.21 14.41 4.26
N PHE A 213 -2.59 13.79 3.15
CA PHE A 213 -3.50 14.41 2.18
C PHE A 213 -4.50 13.42 1.60
N ALA A 214 -5.79 13.62 1.84
CA ALA A 214 -6.86 12.98 1.07
C ALA A 214 -7.09 13.78 -0.23
N ILE A 215 -6.46 13.35 -1.32
CA ILE A 215 -6.36 14.11 -2.57
C ILE A 215 -5.71 15.48 -2.28
N SER A 216 -6.51 16.52 -2.11
CA SER A 216 -6.13 17.91 -1.82
C SER A 216 -6.38 18.33 -0.37
N GLU A 217 -7.13 17.54 0.40
CA GLU A 217 -7.53 17.91 1.76
C GLU A 217 -6.46 17.49 2.78
N PRO A 218 -5.86 18.43 3.51
CA PRO A 218 -4.85 18.13 4.53
C PRO A 218 -5.49 17.48 5.77
N ASN A 219 -4.68 16.78 6.55
CA ASN A 219 -5.11 16.14 7.80
C ASN A 219 -5.81 17.11 8.76
N SER A 220 -5.39 18.37 8.80
CA SER A 220 -6.00 19.41 9.66
C SER A 220 -7.46 19.72 9.31
N ALA A 221 -7.89 19.43 8.09
CA ALA A 221 -9.28 19.56 7.65
C ALA A 221 -10.10 18.26 7.86
N GLN A 222 -9.42 17.12 8.06
CA GLN A 222 -10.06 15.81 8.11
C GLN A 222 -10.20 15.25 9.54
N MET A 223 -9.30 15.61 10.44
CA MET A 223 -9.23 14.98 11.76
C MET A 223 -8.85 15.94 12.87
N ALA A 224 -9.50 15.79 14.03
CA ALA A 224 -9.21 16.55 15.23
C ALA A 224 -8.18 15.87 16.15
N ALA A 225 -7.86 14.59 15.91
CA ALA A 225 -6.94 13.79 16.71
C ALA A 225 -6.14 12.84 15.81
N PRO A 226 -4.94 12.38 16.22
CA PRO A 226 -4.16 11.37 15.49
C PRO A 226 -4.96 10.12 15.19
N LEU A 227 -4.73 9.52 14.03
CA LEU A 227 -5.56 8.41 13.51
C LEU A 227 -5.43 7.13 14.34
N PHE A 228 -4.27 6.86 14.94
CA PHE A 228 -4.11 5.70 15.81
C PHE A 228 -5.09 5.69 17.01
N LYS A 229 -5.59 6.86 17.43
CA LYS A 229 -6.58 6.99 18.51
C LYS A 229 -7.99 6.60 18.07
N ARG A 230 -8.29 6.52 16.77
CA ARG A 230 -9.63 6.15 16.28
C ARG A 230 -10.03 4.74 16.72
N GLY A 231 -9.11 3.80 16.70
CA GLY A 231 -9.35 2.43 17.13
C GLY A 231 -9.82 2.33 18.60
N THR A 232 -9.31 3.20 19.46
CA THR A 232 -9.60 3.17 20.91
C THR A 232 -11.10 3.27 21.22
N GLY A 233 -11.84 4.10 20.45
CA GLY A 233 -13.29 4.25 20.62
C GLY A 233 -14.09 2.98 20.32
N PHE A 234 -13.51 2.05 19.56
CA PHE A 234 -14.08 0.76 19.21
C PHE A 234 -13.46 -0.42 20.00
N GLY A 235 -12.49 -0.15 20.89
CA GLY A 235 -11.78 -1.19 21.62
C GLY A 235 -10.61 -1.81 20.83
N VAL A 236 -10.19 -1.20 19.73
CA VAL A 236 -9.03 -1.63 18.93
C VAL A 236 -7.79 -0.82 19.37
N PRO A 237 -6.75 -1.47 19.93
CA PRO A 237 -5.50 -0.80 20.27
C PRO A 237 -4.84 -0.20 19.02
N GLY A 238 -4.29 1.00 19.15
CA GLY A 238 -3.61 1.70 18.05
C GLY A 238 -2.21 2.12 18.42
N VAL A 239 -1.31 2.09 17.45
CA VAL A 239 0.08 2.56 17.54
C VAL A 239 0.40 3.48 16.37
N ARG A 240 1.25 4.48 16.60
CA ARG A 240 1.75 5.39 15.56
C ARG A 240 3.24 5.15 15.35
N VAL A 241 3.61 4.95 14.09
CA VAL A 241 4.98 4.66 13.69
C VAL A 241 5.45 5.63 12.62
N ASP A 242 6.73 5.96 12.60
CA ASP A 242 7.37 6.69 11.49
C ASP A 242 7.33 5.83 10.23
N GLY A 243 6.41 6.14 9.32
CA GLY A 243 6.20 5.41 8.07
C GLY A 243 7.34 5.55 7.05
N ASN A 244 8.34 6.41 7.34
CA ASN A 244 9.57 6.53 6.56
C ASN A 244 10.74 5.74 7.16
N ASP A 245 10.48 5.00 8.24
CA ASP A 245 11.44 4.13 8.93
C ASP A 245 11.04 2.66 8.71
N VAL A 246 11.70 1.99 7.76
CA VAL A 246 11.37 0.60 7.39
C VAL A 246 11.56 -0.36 8.55
N LEU A 247 12.55 -0.10 9.41
CA LEU A 247 12.83 -0.97 10.55
C LEU A 247 11.77 -0.84 11.64
N ALA A 248 11.33 0.39 11.94
CA ALA A 248 10.21 0.62 12.85
C ALA A 248 8.92 0.03 12.30
N MET A 249 8.66 0.21 11.00
CA MET A 249 7.48 -0.37 10.33
C MET A 249 7.48 -1.90 10.42
N TYR A 250 8.60 -2.55 10.10
CA TYR A 250 8.74 -4.00 10.22
C TYR A 250 8.49 -4.48 11.66
N SER A 251 9.17 -3.86 12.63
CA SER A 251 9.11 -4.29 14.02
C SER A 251 7.71 -4.10 14.63
N VAL A 252 7.06 -2.97 14.36
CA VAL A 252 5.70 -2.68 14.82
C VAL A 252 4.69 -3.59 14.13
N ALA A 253 4.83 -3.83 12.82
CA ALA A 253 3.96 -4.73 12.07
C ALA A 253 4.09 -6.18 12.58
N LYS A 254 5.31 -6.67 12.79
CA LYS A 254 5.57 -8.01 13.35
C LYS A 254 4.98 -8.16 14.75
N ALA A 255 5.22 -7.20 15.65
CA ALA A 255 4.65 -7.19 16.99
C ALA A 255 3.12 -7.23 16.98
N SER A 256 2.51 -6.40 16.12
CA SER A 256 1.05 -6.35 15.98
C SER A 256 0.49 -7.65 15.42
N ALA A 257 1.11 -8.20 14.37
CA ALA A 257 0.70 -9.45 13.75
C ALA A 257 0.81 -10.64 14.72
N ASP A 258 1.90 -10.72 15.47
CA ASP A 258 2.09 -11.79 16.48
C ASP A 258 1.07 -11.69 17.63
N SER A 259 0.73 -10.46 18.06
CA SER A 259 -0.35 -10.22 19.03
C SER A 259 -1.71 -10.68 18.51
N ILE A 260 -2.03 -10.37 17.25
CA ILE A 260 -3.28 -10.77 16.61
C ILE A 260 -3.35 -12.30 16.47
N ARG A 261 -2.27 -12.94 16.01
CA ARG A 261 -2.17 -14.42 15.89
C ARG A 261 -2.31 -15.12 17.22
N ALA A 262 -1.85 -14.50 18.32
CA ALA A 262 -2.06 -15.00 19.67
C ALA A 262 -3.52 -14.87 20.17
N GLY A 263 -4.44 -14.36 19.34
CA GLY A 263 -5.86 -14.24 19.65
C GLY A 263 -6.22 -13.01 20.49
N LEU A 264 -5.34 -12.02 20.60
CA LEU A 264 -5.60 -10.80 21.39
C LEU A 264 -6.54 -9.80 20.68
N GLY A 265 -7.01 -10.15 19.48
CA GLY A 265 -7.94 -9.34 18.70
C GLY A 265 -7.26 -8.38 17.73
N PRO A 266 -8.04 -7.48 17.10
CA PRO A 266 -7.54 -6.59 16.07
C PRO A 266 -6.57 -5.54 16.61
N MET A 267 -5.67 -5.07 15.74
CA MET A 267 -4.74 -3.97 16.01
C MET A 267 -4.82 -2.91 14.90
N LEU A 268 -4.44 -1.68 15.21
CA LEU A 268 -4.38 -0.57 14.26
C LEU A 268 -2.98 0.05 14.27
N ILE A 269 -2.39 0.19 13.08
CA ILE A 269 -1.12 0.91 12.86
C ILE A 269 -1.42 2.17 12.05
N GLU A 270 -1.01 3.33 12.56
CA GLU A 270 -0.88 4.56 11.79
C GLU A 270 0.57 4.73 11.37
N ALA A 271 0.88 4.45 10.11
CA ALA A 271 2.15 4.77 9.48
C ALA A 271 2.13 6.25 9.06
N PHE A 272 2.77 7.11 9.85
CA PHE A 272 2.85 8.53 9.59
C PHE A 272 3.96 8.81 8.56
N THR A 273 3.57 9.17 7.37
CA THR A 273 4.45 9.36 6.22
C THR A 273 4.03 10.58 5.40
N TYR A 274 4.52 10.71 4.19
CA TYR A 274 4.15 11.81 3.30
C TYR A 274 4.14 11.34 1.84
N ARG A 275 3.05 11.66 1.12
CA ARG A 275 2.98 11.44 -0.33
C ARG A 275 3.79 12.50 -1.05
N MET A 276 5.03 12.19 -1.46
CA MET A 276 5.92 13.13 -2.15
C MET A 276 5.45 13.41 -3.59
N GLY A 277 4.78 12.44 -4.23
CA GLY A 277 4.18 12.58 -5.55
C GLY A 277 2.79 13.26 -5.52
N ALA A 278 2.20 13.45 -6.69
CA ALA A 278 0.80 13.84 -6.85
C ALA A 278 -0.14 12.75 -6.30
N HIS A 279 -1.43 13.05 -6.11
CA HIS A 279 -2.40 12.03 -5.72
C HIS A 279 -2.51 10.92 -6.78
N THR A 280 -2.67 11.34 -8.01
CA THR A 280 -2.55 10.53 -9.23
C THR A 280 -1.87 11.36 -10.32
N THR A 281 -1.55 10.75 -11.44
CA THR A 281 -0.97 11.47 -12.59
C THR A 281 -1.91 12.50 -13.22
N ALA A 282 -3.21 12.47 -12.86
CA ALA A 282 -4.19 13.47 -13.27
C ALA A 282 -4.30 14.66 -12.29
N ASP A 283 -3.56 14.63 -11.16
CA ASP A 283 -3.58 15.64 -10.12
C ASP A 283 -2.43 16.65 -10.26
N ASP A 284 -2.68 17.89 -9.81
CA ASP A 284 -1.71 18.96 -9.71
C ASP A 284 -1.52 19.40 -8.25
N PRO A 285 -0.52 18.86 -7.54
CA PRO A 285 -0.32 19.14 -6.13
C PRO A 285 0.09 20.58 -5.82
N THR A 286 0.56 21.36 -6.80
CA THR A 286 0.94 22.78 -6.59
C THR A 286 -0.24 23.65 -6.20
N LYS A 287 -1.46 23.19 -6.44
CA LYS A 287 -2.70 23.91 -6.09
C LYS A 287 -3.06 23.88 -4.61
N TYR A 288 -2.52 22.92 -3.84
CA TYR A 288 -2.94 22.72 -2.46
C TYR A 288 -1.80 22.51 -1.46
N ARG A 289 -0.55 22.35 -1.91
CA ARG A 289 0.61 22.24 -1.03
C ARG A 289 1.82 22.98 -1.59
N SER A 290 2.70 23.44 -0.70
CA SER A 290 3.92 24.13 -1.10
C SER A 290 5.06 23.17 -1.38
N ASP A 291 5.99 23.58 -2.27
CA ASP A 291 7.22 22.83 -2.54
C ASP A 291 8.08 22.71 -1.27
N ALA A 292 8.16 23.76 -0.44
CA ALA A 292 8.91 23.75 0.81
C ALA A 292 8.46 22.62 1.77
N LEU A 293 7.15 22.29 1.81
CA LEU A 293 6.68 21.16 2.58
C LEU A 293 7.23 19.84 2.03
N THR A 294 7.20 19.67 0.72
CA THR A 294 7.74 18.46 0.06
C THR A 294 9.25 18.35 0.26
N GLU A 295 9.98 19.47 0.14
CA GLU A 295 11.44 19.53 0.38
C GLU A 295 11.79 19.11 1.82
N SER A 296 11.02 19.53 2.82
CA SER A 296 11.23 19.12 4.22
C SER A 296 11.05 17.62 4.46
N TRP A 297 10.29 16.95 3.60
CA TRP A 297 10.11 15.50 3.65
C TRP A 297 11.17 14.72 2.84
N LEU A 298 11.82 15.35 1.86
CA LEU A 298 12.97 14.76 1.17
C LEU A 298 14.13 14.49 2.12
N GLU A 299 14.32 15.32 3.15
CA GLU A 299 15.32 15.07 4.21
C GLU A 299 15.05 13.78 4.99
N LYS A 300 13.81 13.30 4.95
CA LYS A 300 13.34 12.08 5.61
C LYS A 300 13.05 10.95 4.61
N ASP A 301 13.61 11.03 3.40
CA ASP A 301 13.41 10.00 2.38
C ASP A 301 13.74 8.60 2.92
N PRO A 302 12.83 7.62 2.80
CA PRO A 302 13.01 6.30 3.38
C PRO A 302 14.22 5.54 2.80
N ILE A 303 14.49 5.70 1.49
CA ILE A 303 15.61 5.04 0.83
C ILE A 303 16.95 5.63 1.28
N ASP A 304 17.05 6.96 1.29
CA ASP A 304 18.25 7.66 1.75
C ASP A 304 18.57 7.35 3.21
N ARG A 305 17.54 7.21 4.04
CA ARG A 305 17.66 6.83 5.46
C ARG A 305 18.34 5.47 5.62
N VAL A 306 17.89 4.45 4.89
CA VAL A 306 18.48 3.11 4.94
C VAL A 306 19.86 3.08 4.28
N ARG A 307 20.06 3.80 3.17
CA ARG A 307 21.38 3.94 2.53
C ARG A 307 22.42 4.48 3.51
N ARG A 308 22.08 5.54 4.26
CA ARG A 308 22.94 6.11 5.31
C ARG A 308 23.22 5.10 6.40
N PHE A 309 22.20 4.35 6.84
CA PHE A 309 22.36 3.30 7.85
C PHE A 309 23.31 2.21 7.38
N LEU A 310 23.12 1.64 6.20
CA LEU A 310 23.98 0.60 5.63
C LEU A 310 25.44 1.06 5.52
N HIS A 311 25.64 2.33 5.19
CA HIS A 311 26.95 2.95 5.11
C HIS A 311 27.61 3.12 6.50
N HIS A 312 26.82 3.53 7.52
CA HIS A 312 27.32 3.75 8.88
C HIS A 312 27.72 2.44 9.58
N GLU A 313 27.00 1.36 9.28
CA GLU A 313 27.23 0.03 9.85
C GLU A 313 28.21 -0.83 9.04
N ASP A 314 28.80 -0.29 7.96
CA ASP A 314 29.67 -1.00 7.02
C ASP A 314 29.03 -2.28 6.42
N TYR A 315 27.69 -2.28 6.26
CA TYR A 315 26.97 -3.42 5.67
C TYR A 315 27.00 -3.42 4.15
N ALA A 316 27.12 -2.27 3.51
CA ALA A 316 27.14 -2.12 2.06
C ALA A 316 28.17 -1.09 1.60
N ASP A 317 28.86 -1.42 0.51
CA ASP A 317 29.79 -0.53 -0.19
C ASP A 317 29.11 0.13 -1.42
N GLN A 318 29.84 1.01 -2.11
CA GLN A 318 29.33 1.69 -3.31
C GLN A 318 28.94 0.70 -4.41
N LYS A 319 29.66 -0.41 -4.53
CA LYS A 319 29.39 -1.43 -5.55
C LYS A 319 28.00 -2.04 -5.37
N PHE A 320 27.61 -2.34 -4.14
CA PHE A 320 26.25 -2.82 -3.85
C PHE A 320 25.18 -1.83 -4.33
N PHE A 321 25.35 -0.54 -4.03
CA PHE A 321 24.37 0.48 -4.46
C PHE A 321 24.29 0.61 -5.98
N ASP A 322 25.44 0.56 -6.66
CA ASP A 322 25.51 0.61 -8.12
C ASP A 322 24.83 -0.62 -8.75
N GLU A 323 25.02 -1.82 -8.19
CA GLU A 323 24.37 -3.05 -8.65
C GLU A 323 22.84 -2.98 -8.49
N ILE A 324 22.32 -2.40 -7.40
CA ILE A 324 20.88 -2.20 -7.20
C ILE A 324 20.32 -1.16 -8.18
N ASP A 325 21.05 -0.09 -8.46
CA ASP A 325 20.64 0.91 -9.45
C ASP A 325 20.57 0.28 -10.86
N GLU A 326 21.54 -0.57 -11.23
CA GLU A 326 21.51 -1.33 -12.50
C GLU A 326 20.32 -2.30 -12.56
N GLU A 327 20.03 -3.02 -11.49
CA GLU A 327 18.87 -3.91 -11.38
C GLU A 327 17.56 -3.13 -11.54
N ALA A 328 17.44 -1.98 -10.90
CA ALA A 328 16.27 -1.11 -10.98
C ALA A 328 16.03 -0.60 -12.41
N ASP A 329 17.09 -0.23 -13.11
CA ASP A 329 17.01 0.20 -14.51
C ASP A 329 16.65 -0.95 -15.45
N ALA A 330 17.18 -2.15 -15.23
CA ALA A 330 16.81 -3.35 -15.97
C ALA A 330 15.32 -3.71 -15.75
N LEU A 331 14.85 -3.64 -14.50
CA LEU A 331 13.43 -3.82 -14.17
C LEU A 331 12.55 -2.81 -14.89
N ALA A 332 12.90 -1.54 -14.87
CA ALA A 332 12.15 -0.50 -15.58
C ALA A 332 12.09 -0.73 -17.10
N ALA A 333 13.19 -1.15 -17.71
CA ALA A 333 13.23 -1.48 -19.13
C ALA A 333 12.31 -2.69 -19.42
N ARG A 334 12.32 -3.72 -18.56
CA ARG A 334 11.48 -4.91 -18.68
C ARG A 334 9.99 -4.55 -18.63
N ILE A 335 9.56 -3.83 -17.60
CA ILE A 335 8.15 -3.46 -17.41
C ILE A 335 7.66 -2.50 -18.50
N ARG A 336 8.53 -1.59 -18.99
CA ARG A 336 8.22 -0.74 -20.14
C ARG A 336 7.97 -1.56 -21.38
N ALA A 337 8.86 -2.48 -21.70
CA ALA A 337 8.71 -3.34 -22.88
C ALA A 337 7.43 -4.18 -22.80
N ALA A 338 7.14 -4.77 -21.64
CA ALA A 338 5.92 -5.53 -21.41
C ALA A 338 4.67 -4.65 -21.58
N CYS A 339 4.65 -3.45 -20.98
CA CYS A 339 3.54 -2.50 -21.12
C CYS A 339 3.28 -2.13 -22.59
N MET A 340 4.33 -1.85 -23.35
CA MET A 340 4.22 -1.47 -24.77
C MET A 340 3.72 -2.63 -25.66
N ALA A 341 3.99 -3.89 -25.25
CA ALA A 341 3.57 -5.09 -25.96
C ALA A 341 2.14 -5.56 -25.62
N MET A 342 1.49 -4.95 -24.62
CA MET A 342 0.13 -5.31 -24.24
C MET A 342 -0.86 -4.92 -25.34
N GLU A 343 -1.59 -5.88 -25.87
CA GLU A 343 -2.67 -5.64 -26.81
C GLU A 343 -3.97 -5.29 -26.06
N PRO A 344 -4.86 -4.48 -26.61
CA PRO A 344 -6.18 -4.25 -26.01
C PRO A 344 -6.96 -5.55 -25.86
N PRO A 345 -7.77 -5.72 -24.79
CA PRO A 345 -8.62 -6.91 -24.66
C PRO A 345 -9.60 -7.00 -25.82
N ALA A 346 -9.94 -8.22 -26.23
CA ALA A 346 -10.92 -8.42 -27.28
C ALA A 346 -12.28 -7.86 -26.85
N PRO A 347 -13.04 -7.17 -27.72
CA PRO A 347 -14.35 -6.62 -27.36
C PRO A 347 -15.34 -7.65 -26.82
N SER A 348 -15.17 -8.93 -27.13
CA SER A 348 -15.99 -10.03 -26.62
C SER A 348 -15.75 -10.36 -25.16
N GLU A 349 -14.55 -10.08 -24.62
CA GLU A 349 -14.16 -10.49 -23.26
C GLU A 349 -15.04 -9.92 -22.16
N MET A 350 -15.62 -8.71 -22.37
CA MET A 350 -16.53 -8.11 -21.39
C MET A 350 -17.80 -8.93 -21.15
N PHE A 351 -18.18 -9.78 -22.10
CA PHE A 351 -19.37 -10.64 -22.01
C PHE A 351 -19.05 -12.02 -21.47
N ASP A 352 -17.78 -12.48 -21.60
CA ASP A 352 -17.39 -13.87 -21.31
C ASP A 352 -17.33 -14.17 -19.80
N SER A 353 -17.16 -13.14 -18.96
CA SER A 353 -17.00 -13.28 -17.50
C SER A 353 -18.24 -12.90 -16.68
N VAL A 354 -19.39 -12.65 -17.32
CA VAL A 354 -20.61 -12.21 -16.60
C VAL A 354 -21.26 -13.37 -15.84
N PHE A 355 -21.34 -14.55 -16.43
CA PHE A 355 -21.89 -15.77 -15.85
C PHE A 355 -21.03 -16.98 -16.12
N VAL A 356 -21.04 -17.97 -15.22
CA VAL A 356 -20.37 -19.27 -15.41
C VAL A 356 -20.98 -20.05 -16.58
N GLU A 357 -22.31 -20.02 -16.71
CA GLU A 357 -23.03 -20.66 -17.80
C GLU A 357 -23.45 -19.60 -18.84
N LYS A 358 -23.56 -20.02 -20.10
CA LYS A 358 -24.05 -19.16 -21.17
C LYS A 358 -25.45 -18.64 -20.86
N HIS A 359 -25.63 -17.34 -21.01
CA HIS A 359 -26.92 -16.71 -20.79
C HIS A 359 -27.44 -16.06 -22.08
N PRO A 360 -28.66 -16.41 -22.56
CA PRO A 360 -29.16 -15.97 -23.86
C PRO A 360 -29.18 -14.46 -24.07
N LEU A 361 -29.44 -13.68 -23.01
CA LEU A 361 -29.42 -12.21 -23.08
C LEU A 361 -27.99 -11.69 -23.33
N ILE A 362 -27.01 -12.18 -22.58
CA ILE A 362 -25.60 -11.78 -22.74
C ILE A 362 -25.06 -12.16 -24.11
N GLU A 363 -25.42 -13.37 -24.62
CA GLU A 363 -25.05 -13.77 -25.98
C GLU A 363 -25.73 -12.90 -27.07
N ALA A 364 -26.94 -12.40 -26.82
CA ALA A 364 -27.60 -11.48 -27.72
C ALA A 364 -26.94 -10.10 -27.72
N GLU A 365 -26.64 -9.55 -26.54
CA GLU A 365 -25.92 -8.28 -26.37
C GLU A 365 -24.52 -8.32 -26.98
N GLN A 366 -23.79 -9.42 -26.79
CA GLN A 366 -22.47 -9.63 -27.43
C GLN A 366 -22.56 -9.58 -28.95
N ARG A 367 -23.53 -10.30 -29.56
CA ARG A 367 -23.72 -10.26 -31.02
C ARG A 367 -24.01 -8.86 -31.51
N GLU A 368 -24.97 -8.17 -30.89
CA GLU A 368 -25.38 -6.81 -31.26
C GLU A 368 -24.21 -5.84 -31.17
N TYR A 369 -23.39 -5.96 -30.11
CA TYR A 369 -22.21 -5.13 -29.92
C TYR A 369 -21.11 -5.39 -30.97
N LEU A 370 -20.85 -6.66 -31.29
CA LEU A 370 -19.85 -7.00 -32.31
C LEU A 370 -20.32 -6.56 -33.72
N GLU A 371 -21.59 -6.75 -34.06
CA GLU A 371 -22.17 -6.25 -35.32
C GLU A 371 -22.05 -4.70 -35.40
N TYR A 372 -22.28 -3.99 -34.29
CA TYR A 372 -22.09 -2.54 -34.22
C TYR A 372 -20.65 -2.15 -34.48
N LEU A 373 -19.65 -2.84 -33.90
CA LEU A 373 -18.23 -2.55 -34.14
C LEU A 373 -17.83 -2.87 -35.60
N ASP A 374 -18.31 -3.95 -36.17
CA ASP A 374 -18.03 -4.33 -37.57
C ASP A 374 -18.56 -3.26 -38.56
N SER A 375 -19.63 -2.58 -38.24
CA SER A 375 -20.17 -1.50 -39.08
C SER A 375 -19.21 -0.33 -39.27
N PHE A 376 -18.34 -0.03 -38.28
CA PHE A 376 -17.31 1.00 -38.41
C PHE A 376 -16.09 0.52 -39.22
N ALA A 377 -15.78 -0.79 -39.20
CA ALA A 377 -14.69 -1.33 -39.98
C ALA A 377 -14.97 -1.24 -41.50
N GLU A 378 -16.24 -1.43 -41.89
CA GLU A 378 -16.68 -1.29 -43.30
C GLU A 378 -16.62 0.16 -43.79
N GLU A 379 -16.81 1.15 -42.91
CA GLU A 379 -16.74 2.58 -43.24
C GLU A 379 -15.30 3.14 -43.24
N GLY A 380 -14.29 2.34 -42.88
CA GLY A 380 -12.88 2.77 -42.82
C GLY A 380 -12.58 3.81 -41.73
N ALA A 381 -13.38 3.88 -40.70
CA ALA A 381 -13.37 4.92 -39.64
C ALA A 381 -12.66 4.48 -38.34
N LEU A 382 -11.98 3.34 -38.31
CA LEU A 382 -11.17 2.87 -37.15
C LEU A 382 -9.70 2.68 -37.51
#